data_e9b0e2b97cabc177bd52f2829f0aabd3
#
_entry.id   e9b0e2b97cabc177bd52f2829f0aabd3
#
_cell.length_a   1.000
_cell.length_b   1.000
_cell.length_c   1.000
_cell.angle_alpha   90.00
_cell.angle_beta   90.00
_cell.angle_gamma   90.00
#
_symmetry.space_group_name_H-M   'P 1'
#
loop_
_entity.id
_entity.type
_entity.pdbx_description
1 polymer ?
#
loop_
_entity_poly.entity_id
_entity_poly.type
_entity_poly.pdbx_seq_one_letter_code
_entity_poly.pdbx_strand_id
1 'polypeptide(L)'
;VLELCRTRLPDNMGIPADQIQVLSPTRRGLTGTVSLNRALQAALNPPAPDKHQKTWGELIFREGDRVMQTRNNYDVLWQKDDGEMGTGIFNGDVGHIAKIDPSGELLEIVFDDRTAVYTADMLAELDMAYAMTVHKAQGSEYRAVIFVSAPAAPGLMVRGVLYLSLIHI
;
A
#
# COMPACT_ATOMS: atom_id res chain seq x y z
N VAL A 1 -8.16 -6.16 -13.22
CA VAL A 1 -7.17 -5.47 -12.35
C VAL A 1 -5.93 -6.33 -12.16
N LEU A 2 -6.06 -7.56 -11.61
CA LEU A 2 -4.91 -8.42 -11.29
C LEU A 2 -3.99 -8.66 -12.51
N GLU A 3 -4.56 -9.02 -13.65
CA GLU A 3 -3.81 -9.26 -14.89
C GLU A 3 -3.10 -7.99 -15.40
N LEU A 4 -3.72 -6.82 -15.22
CA LEU A 4 -3.09 -5.54 -15.56
C LEU A 4 -1.84 -5.28 -14.72
N CYS A 5 -1.92 -5.51 -13.40
CA CYS A 5 -0.81 -5.29 -12.48
C CYS A 5 0.30 -6.34 -12.63
N ARG A 6 -0.07 -7.60 -12.87
CA ARG A 6 0.88 -8.72 -12.83
C ARG A 6 1.64 -8.90 -14.15
N THR A 7 0.95 -8.71 -15.28
CA THR A 7 1.48 -9.08 -16.60
C THR A 7 1.37 -7.95 -17.62
N ARG A 8 0.18 -7.42 -17.85
CA ARG A 8 -0.03 -6.52 -19.00
C ARG A 8 0.76 -5.22 -18.96
N LEU A 9 0.76 -4.52 -17.83
CA LEU A 9 1.53 -3.27 -17.71
C LEU A 9 3.03 -3.53 -17.59
N PRO A 10 3.50 -4.51 -16.79
CA PRO A 10 4.90 -4.87 -16.78
C PRO A 10 5.43 -5.33 -18.14
N ASP A 11 4.75 -6.28 -18.79
CA ASP A 11 5.25 -6.91 -20.00
C ASP A 11 5.14 -6.02 -21.23
N ASN A 12 4.04 -5.23 -21.37
CA ASN A 12 3.79 -4.43 -22.58
C ASN A 12 4.29 -2.99 -22.48
N MET A 13 4.39 -2.44 -21.27
CA MET A 13 4.76 -1.03 -21.05
C MET A 13 6.01 -0.85 -20.20
N GLY A 14 6.60 -1.93 -19.69
CA GLY A 14 7.78 -1.87 -18.82
C GLY A 14 7.53 -1.13 -17.51
N ILE A 15 6.29 -1.15 -17.00
CA ILE A 15 5.92 -0.51 -15.74
C ILE A 15 5.84 -1.61 -14.67
N PRO A 16 6.82 -1.70 -13.76
CA PRO A 16 6.81 -2.72 -12.73
C PRO A 16 5.63 -2.56 -11.75
N ALA A 17 5.21 -3.66 -11.15
CA ALA A 17 3.99 -3.72 -10.33
C ALA A 17 3.99 -2.75 -9.13
N ASP A 18 5.16 -2.47 -8.57
CA ASP A 18 5.37 -1.51 -7.47
C ASP A 18 5.15 -0.05 -7.88
N GLN A 19 5.21 0.26 -9.18
CA GLN A 19 4.96 1.59 -9.75
C GLN A 19 3.52 1.74 -10.27
N ILE A 20 2.67 0.73 -10.07
CA ILE A 20 1.26 0.73 -10.44
C ILE A 20 0.42 0.93 -9.18
N GLN A 21 -0.45 1.94 -9.20
CA GLN A 21 -1.41 2.16 -8.11
C GLN A 21 -2.82 1.82 -8.54
N VAL A 22 -3.48 0.96 -7.75
CA VAL A 22 -4.90 0.66 -7.93
C VAL A 22 -5.71 1.60 -7.04
N LEU A 23 -6.67 2.30 -7.63
CA LEU A 23 -7.58 3.21 -6.93
C LEU A 23 -9.01 2.68 -7.00
N SER A 24 -9.71 2.76 -5.88
CA SER A 24 -11.13 2.45 -5.79
C SER A 24 -11.88 3.57 -5.05
N PRO A 25 -13.09 3.92 -5.46
CA PRO A 25 -13.91 4.91 -4.75
C PRO A 25 -14.43 4.37 -3.41
N THR A 26 -14.40 3.06 -3.16
CA THR A 26 -15.00 2.42 -1.99
C THR A 26 -14.01 1.55 -1.22
N ARG A 27 -14.28 1.36 0.08
CA ARG A 27 -13.49 0.42 0.92
C ARG A 27 -14.07 -0.99 0.92
N ARG A 28 -15.40 -1.12 0.87
CA ARG A 28 -16.14 -2.40 0.99
C ARG A 28 -16.67 -2.85 -0.36
N GLY A 29 -17.06 -4.14 -0.44
CA GLY A 29 -17.58 -4.79 -1.64
C GLY A 29 -16.48 -5.41 -2.51
N LEU A 30 -16.87 -6.05 -3.60
CA LEU A 30 -15.97 -6.80 -4.48
C LEU A 30 -14.88 -5.92 -5.12
N THR A 31 -15.21 -4.66 -5.39
CA THR A 31 -14.31 -3.67 -5.98
C THR A 31 -13.75 -2.70 -4.96
N GLY A 32 -14.05 -2.90 -3.68
CA GLY A 32 -13.52 -2.10 -2.58
C GLY A 32 -12.06 -2.40 -2.28
N THR A 33 -11.36 -1.45 -1.68
CA THR A 33 -9.91 -1.57 -1.40
C THR A 33 -9.57 -2.79 -0.55
N VAL A 34 -10.45 -3.20 0.38
CA VAL A 34 -10.22 -4.39 1.23
C VAL A 34 -10.13 -5.66 0.39
N SER A 35 -11.10 -5.89 -0.51
CA SER A 35 -11.11 -7.06 -1.39
C SER A 35 -9.99 -7.01 -2.43
N LEU A 36 -9.73 -5.83 -2.98
CA LEU A 36 -8.66 -5.62 -3.95
C LEU A 36 -7.28 -5.84 -3.33
N ASN A 37 -7.02 -5.34 -2.13
CA ASN A 37 -5.74 -5.55 -1.44
C ASN A 37 -5.48 -7.04 -1.18
N ARG A 38 -6.48 -7.79 -0.72
CA ARG A 38 -6.35 -9.25 -0.51
C ARG A 38 -6.02 -9.98 -1.81
N ALA A 39 -6.73 -9.65 -2.89
CA ALA A 39 -6.52 -10.27 -4.19
C ALA A 39 -5.17 -9.89 -4.82
N LEU A 40 -4.77 -8.63 -4.71
CA LEU A 40 -3.49 -8.14 -5.21
C LEU A 40 -2.31 -8.71 -4.42
N GLN A 41 -2.39 -8.77 -3.09
CA GLN A 41 -1.38 -9.42 -2.27
C GLN A 41 -1.18 -10.89 -2.70
N ALA A 42 -2.27 -11.64 -2.86
CA ALA A 42 -2.18 -13.05 -3.27
C ALA A 42 -1.56 -13.21 -4.68
N ALA A 43 -1.79 -12.26 -5.58
CA ALA A 43 -1.30 -12.31 -6.95
C ALA A 43 0.15 -11.80 -7.09
N LEU A 44 0.53 -10.75 -6.37
CA LEU A 44 1.80 -10.05 -6.52
C LEU A 44 2.84 -10.47 -5.46
N ASN A 45 2.38 -10.83 -4.27
CA ASN A 45 3.22 -11.25 -3.16
C ASN A 45 2.64 -12.50 -2.46
N PRO A 46 2.58 -13.66 -3.14
CA PRO A 46 2.09 -14.91 -2.55
C PRO A 46 2.98 -15.36 -1.38
N PRO A 47 2.44 -16.19 -0.46
CA PRO A 47 3.25 -16.80 0.58
C PRO A 47 4.38 -17.66 -0.03
N ALA A 48 5.54 -17.61 0.60
CA ALA A 48 6.69 -18.43 0.22
C ALA A 48 7.43 -18.91 1.48
N PRO A 49 8.16 -20.05 1.43
CA PRO A 49 8.83 -20.61 2.60
C PRO A 49 9.90 -19.71 3.23
N ASP A 50 10.47 -18.81 2.43
CA ASP A 50 11.51 -17.85 2.80
C ASP A 50 10.96 -16.50 3.27
N LYS A 51 9.63 -16.33 3.29
CA LYS A 51 8.98 -15.08 3.72
C LYS A 51 8.29 -15.24 5.06
N HIS A 52 8.66 -14.39 6.00
CA HIS A 52 7.94 -14.28 7.26
C HIS A 52 6.64 -13.50 7.08
N GLN A 53 5.68 -13.79 7.94
CA GLN A 53 4.40 -13.10 7.97
C GLN A 53 3.87 -12.91 9.38
N LYS A 54 3.13 -11.82 9.59
CA LYS A 54 2.47 -11.50 10.87
C LYS A 54 1.00 -11.26 10.64
N THR A 55 0.16 -11.97 11.38
CA THR A 55 -1.30 -11.72 11.38
C THR A 55 -1.64 -10.64 12.40
N TRP A 56 -2.43 -9.66 11.96
CA TRP A 56 -2.99 -8.60 12.78
C TRP A 56 -4.47 -8.38 12.44
N GLY A 57 -5.35 -8.80 13.32
CA GLY A 57 -6.78 -8.80 13.03
C GLY A 57 -7.12 -9.64 11.79
N GLU A 58 -7.73 -9.02 10.79
CA GLU A 58 -8.05 -9.65 9.51
C GLU A 58 -6.94 -9.50 8.46
N LEU A 59 -5.87 -8.77 8.76
CA LEU A 59 -4.74 -8.54 7.86
C LEU A 59 -3.63 -9.56 8.11
N ILE A 60 -2.99 -9.98 7.05
CA ILE A 60 -1.75 -10.76 7.09
C ILE A 60 -0.68 -9.90 6.42
N PHE A 61 0.23 -9.36 7.21
CA PHE A 61 1.41 -8.67 6.72
C PHE A 61 2.50 -9.67 6.37
N ARG A 62 3.14 -9.50 5.24
CA ARG A 62 4.19 -10.39 4.73
C ARG A 62 5.36 -9.57 4.21
N GLU A 63 6.56 -10.11 4.32
CA GLU A 63 7.74 -9.52 3.69
C GLU A 63 7.50 -9.29 2.19
N GLY A 64 7.81 -8.08 1.72
CA GLY A 64 7.51 -7.59 0.38
C GLY A 64 6.14 -6.93 0.22
N ASP A 65 5.29 -6.91 1.25
CA ASP A 65 4.00 -6.23 1.15
C ASP A 65 4.16 -4.71 1.09
N ARG A 66 3.30 -4.10 0.28
CA ARG A 66 3.13 -2.66 0.22
C ARG A 66 2.11 -2.21 1.26
N VAL A 67 2.52 -1.30 2.12
CA VAL A 67 1.74 -0.80 3.25
C VAL A 67 1.69 0.72 3.27
N MET A 68 0.73 1.28 3.98
CA MET A 68 0.57 2.71 4.15
C MET A 68 0.32 3.04 5.61
N GLN A 69 0.99 4.07 6.11
CA GLN A 69 0.70 4.67 7.40
C GLN A 69 -0.67 5.36 7.36
N THR A 70 -1.54 5.07 8.33
CA THR A 70 -2.92 5.56 8.35
C THR A 70 -3.17 6.74 9.26
N ARG A 71 -2.19 7.11 10.07
CA ARG A 71 -2.20 8.27 10.97
C ARG A 71 -0.79 8.83 11.14
N ASN A 72 -0.68 10.08 11.59
CA ASN A 72 0.62 10.63 11.93
C ASN A 72 1.16 9.98 13.21
N ASN A 73 2.38 9.48 13.16
CA ASN A 73 3.11 9.01 14.33
C ASN A 73 4.49 9.68 14.36
N TYR A 74 4.65 10.63 15.26
CA TYR A 74 5.86 11.45 15.39
C TYR A 74 7.00 10.74 16.14
N ASP A 75 6.70 9.61 16.78
CA ASP A 75 7.64 8.88 17.63
C ASP A 75 8.34 7.73 16.90
N VAL A 76 7.89 7.38 15.68
CA VAL A 76 8.52 6.34 14.88
C VAL A 76 9.90 6.78 14.46
N LEU A 77 10.92 6.06 14.95
CA LEU A 77 12.31 6.28 14.56
C LEU A 77 12.57 5.69 13.17
N TRP A 78 13.28 6.43 12.34
CA TRP A 78 13.76 5.97 11.06
C TRP A 78 15.24 6.32 10.85
N GLN A 79 15.88 5.56 9.98
CA GLN A 79 17.27 5.76 9.56
C GLN A 79 17.35 5.60 8.04
N LYS A 80 18.21 6.42 7.41
CA LYS A 80 18.59 6.28 6.00
C LYS A 80 19.90 5.51 5.86
N ASP A 81 20.19 5.04 4.65
CA ASP A 81 21.42 4.31 4.34
C ASP A 81 22.69 5.14 4.55
N ASP A 82 22.61 6.47 4.41
CA ASP A 82 23.73 7.40 4.67
C ASP A 82 23.99 7.67 6.16
N GLY A 83 23.16 7.08 7.05
CA GLY A 83 23.25 7.23 8.50
C GLY A 83 22.43 8.38 9.07
N GLU A 84 21.71 9.16 8.25
CA GLU A 84 20.78 10.17 8.74
C GLU A 84 19.66 9.48 9.54
N MET A 85 19.34 10.04 10.70
CA MET A 85 18.30 9.54 11.59
C MET A 85 17.28 10.64 11.87
N GLY A 86 16.05 10.23 12.04
CA GLY A 86 14.96 11.16 12.39
C GLY A 86 13.76 10.43 12.98
N THR A 87 12.69 11.18 13.16
CA THR A 87 11.42 10.69 13.71
C THR A 87 10.26 11.12 12.85
N GLY A 88 9.18 10.35 12.90
CA GLY A 88 7.91 10.65 12.26
C GLY A 88 7.72 9.94 10.93
N ILE A 89 6.64 9.15 10.89
CA ILE A 89 6.01 8.61 9.68
C ILE A 89 4.58 9.11 9.66
N PHE A 90 4.12 9.58 8.52
CA PHE A 90 2.89 10.36 8.45
C PHE A 90 1.77 9.64 7.70
N ASN A 91 0.54 10.06 7.97
CA ASN A 91 -0.63 9.55 7.28
C ASN A 91 -0.51 9.74 5.76
N GLY A 92 -0.57 8.62 5.03
CA GLY A 92 -0.40 8.59 3.59
C GLY A 92 0.99 8.13 3.13
N ASP A 93 2.00 8.11 4.02
CA ASP A 93 3.31 7.56 3.67
C ASP A 93 3.16 6.08 3.29
N VAL A 94 3.66 5.74 2.12
CA VAL A 94 3.63 4.37 1.57
C VAL A 94 5.02 3.77 1.64
N GLY A 95 5.10 2.54 2.12
CA GLY A 95 6.35 1.79 2.24
C GLY A 95 6.19 0.32 1.90
N HIS A 96 7.30 -0.41 1.98
CA HIS A 96 7.36 -1.86 1.79
C HIS A 96 7.92 -2.52 3.04
N ILE A 97 7.32 -3.64 3.44
CA ILE A 97 7.84 -4.46 4.52
C ILE A 97 9.10 -5.17 4.01
N ALA A 98 10.26 -4.71 4.44
CA ALA A 98 11.53 -5.28 4.05
C ALA A 98 11.81 -6.59 4.79
N LYS A 99 11.47 -6.63 6.08
CA LYS A 99 11.76 -7.78 6.93
C LYS A 99 10.75 -7.88 8.09
N ILE A 100 10.46 -9.11 8.47
CA ILE A 100 9.72 -9.45 9.69
C ILE A 100 10.63 -10.39 10.50
N ASP A 101 10.86 -10.08 11.76
CA ASP A 101 11.67 -10.98 12.59
C ASP A 101 10.95 -12.33 12.81
N PRO A 102 11.66 -13.42 13.09
CA PRO A 102 11.05 -14.75 13.26
C PRO A 102 10.00 -14.84 14.36
N SER A 103 10.07 -13.98 15.37
CA SER A 103 9.05 -13.91 16.44
C SER A 103 7.80 -13.14 16.00
N GLY A 104 7.91 -12.31 14.95
CA GLY A 104 6.86 -11.42 14.47
C GLY A 104 6.62 -10.22 15.41
N GLU A 105 7.57 -9.88 16.26
CA GLU A 105 7.47 -8.73 17.18
C GLU A 105 7.97 -7.42 16.53
N LEU A 106 8.90 -7.53 15.57
CA LEU A 106 9.49 -6.39 14.89
C LEU A 106 9.34 -6.52 13.37
N LEU A 107 9.00 -5.40 12.73
CA LEU A 107 8.93 -5.27 11.27
C LEU A 107 9.81 -4.10 10.84
N GLU A 108 10.66 -4.32 9.85
CA GLU A 108 11.40 -3.26 9.17
C GLU A 108 10.59 -2.84 7.94
N ILE A 109 10.25 -1.57 7.87
CA ILE A 109 9.47 -0.99 6.76
C ILE A 109 10.27 0.14 6.14
N VAL A 110 10.44 0.08 4.82
CA VAL A 110 11.14 1.12 4.06
C VAL A 110 10.11 2.05 3.43
N PHE A 111 10.17 3.32 3.82
CA PHE A 111 9.39 4.43 3.27
C PHE A 111 10.34 5.33 2.47
N ASP A 112 10.27 5.27 1.14
CA ASP A 112 11.22 5.91 0.23
C ASP A 112 12.68 5.51 0.55
N ASP A 113 13.45 6.40 1.17
CA ASP A 113 14.84 6.21 1.59
C ASP A 113 14.99 6.01 3.12
N ARG A 114 13.87 5.90 3.85
CA ARG A 114 13.83 5.81 5.32
C ARG A 114 13.43 4.40 5.76
N THR A 115 14.27 3.74 6.51
CA THR A 115 13.96 2.46 7.15
C THR A 115 13.48 2.70 8.58
N ALA A 116 12.27 2.29 8.88
CA ALA A 116 11.64 2.41 10.19
C ALA A 116 11.35 1.04 10.79
N VAL A 117 11.47 0.93 12.12
CA VAL A 117 11.18 -0.30 12.86
C VAL A 117 9.84 -0.16 13.55
N TYR A 118 8.94 -1.09 13.28
CA TYR A 118 7.60 -1.17 13.84
C TYR A 118 7.50 -2.34 14.81
N THR A 119 6.91 -2.09 15.97
CA THR A 119 6.50 -3.14 16.91
C THR A 119 5.11 -3.66 16.57
N ALA A 120 4.74 -4.83 17.11
CA ALA A 120 3.47 -5.47 16.77
C ALA A 120 2.23 -4.60 17.09
N ASP A 121 2.27 -3.78 18.13
CA ASP A 121 1.19 -2.85 18.51
C ASP A 121 1.03 -1.69 17.51
N MET A 122 2.12 -1.29 16.84
CA MET A 122 2.09 -0.23 15.81
C MET A 122 1.43 -0.69 14.50
N LEU A 123 1.21 -2.00 14.30
CA LEU A 123 0.51 -2.53 13.13
C LEU A 123 -0.93 -2.03 13.00
N ALA A 124 -1.55 -1.58 14.10
CA ALA A 124 -2.84 -0.90 14.08
C ALA A 124 -2.85 0.40 13.27
N GLU A 125 -1.67 0.96 12.98
CA GLU A 125 -1.49 2.20 12.22
C GLU A 125 -1.23 1.95 10.74
N LEU A 126 -1.12 0.69 10.33
CA LEU A 126 -0.85 0.30 8.95
C LEU A 126 -2.09 -0.26 8.24
N ASP A 127 -2.17 -0.01 6.96
CA ASP A 127 -3.14 -0.65 6.05
C ASP A 127 -2.39 -1.16 4.81
N MET A 128 -2.96 -2.14 4.10
CA MET A 128 -2.41 -2.58 2.82
C MET A 128 -2.56 -1.47 1.77
N ALA A 129 -1.55 -1.31 0.92
CA ALA A 129 -1.47 -0.22 -0.04
C ALA A 129 -1.35 -0.64 -1.52
N TYR A 130 -1.64 -1.89 -1.86
CA TYR A 130 -1.79 -2.31 -3.26
C TYR A 130 -2.95 -1.58 -3.94
N ALA A 131 -4.06 -1.44 -3.21
CA ALA A 131 -5.20 -0.62 -3.61
C ALA A 131 -5.54 0.36 -2.49
N MET A 132 -5.83 1.60 -2.85
CA MET A 132 -6.22 2.65 -1.89
C MET A 132 -7.40 3.47 -2.43
N THR A 133 -8.03 4.24 -1.54
CA THR A 133 -9.08 5.16 -1.97
C THR A 133 -8.46 6.38 -2.65
N VAL A 134 -9.22 7.01 -3.55
CA VAL A 134 -8.78 8.22 -4.27
C VAL A 134 -8.29 9.30 -3.31
N HIS A 135 -8.99 9.51 -2.19
CA HIS A 135 -8.60 10.50 -1.18
C HIS A 135 -7.23 10.23 -0.55
N LYS A 136 -6.88 8.95 -0.37
CA LYS A 136 -5.61 8.57 0.22
C LYS A 136 -4.44 8.61 -0.77
N ALA A 137 -4.71 8.55 -2.07
CA ALA A 137 -3.71 8.69 -3.12
C ALA A 137 -3.40 10.15 -3.47
N GLN A 138 -4.15 11.08 -2.90
CA GLN A 138 -4.00 12.50 -3.21
C GLN A 138 -2.63 13.02 -2.74
N GLY A 139 -1.92 13.69 -3.64
CA GLY A 139 -0.58 14.21 -3.38
C GLY A 139 0.56 13.21 -3.67
N SER A 140 0.24 12.01 -4.14
CA SER A 140 1.24 11.01 -4.57
C SER A 140 1.30 10.92 -6.10
N GLU A 141 2.48 10.63 -6.63
CA GLU A 141 2.71 10.43 -8.06
C GLU A 141 2.96 8.95 -8.35
N TYR A 142 2.34 8.43 -9.42
CA TYR A 142 2.47 7.04 -9.85
C TYR A 142 2.71 6.97 -11.35
N ARG A 143 3.54 6.04 -11.79
CA ARG A 143 3.80 5.81 -13.23
C ARG A 143 2.58 5.29 -13.98
N ALA A 144 1.75 4.50 -13.30
CA ALA A 144 0.47 4.04 -13.83
C ALA A 144 -0.58 3.97 -12.71
N VAL A 145 -1.80 4.32 -13.08
CA VAL A 145 -2.96 4.23 -12.18
C VAL A 145 -4.04 3.38 -12.84
N ILE A 146 -4.57 2.43 -12.09
CA ILE A 146 -5.74 1.66 -12.46
C ILE A 146 -6.91 2.12 -11.60
N PHE A 147 -7.81 2.90 -12.18
CA PHE A 147 -9.04 3.29 -11.49
C PHE A 147 -10.13 2.24 -11.67
N VAL A 148 -10.57 1.65 -10.55
CA VAL A 148 -11.63 0.62 -10.56
C VAL A 148 -12.98 1.31 -10.46
N SER A 149 -13.60 1.54 -11.63
CA SER A 149 -14.96 2.05 -11.73
C SER A 149 -15.95 0.89 -11.75
N ALA A 150 -16.63 0.68 -10.63
CA ALA A 150 -17.77 -0.22 -10.55
C ALA A 150 -19.03 0.59 -10.24
N PRO A 151 -20.24 0.06 -10.46
CA PRO A 151 -21.45 0.71 -10.00
C PRO A 151 -21.38 0.96 -8.49
N ALA A 152 -20.96 2.17 -8.15
CA ALA A 152 -20.89 2.66 -6.77
C ALA A 152 -22.16 3.45 -6.43
N ALA A 153 -22.39 3.68 -5.14
CA ALA A 153 -23.48 4.54 -4.72
C ALA A 153 -23.48 5.87 -5.49
N PRO A 154 -24.65 6.38 -5.96
CA PRO A 154 -24.74 7.50 -6.89
C PRO A 154 -23.96 8.77 -6.50
N GLY A 155 -23.65 8.96 -5.21
CA GLY A 155 -22.90 10.11 -4.71
C GLY A 155 -21.37 10.01 -4.83
N LEU A 156 -20.80 8.85 -5.16
CA LEU A 156 -19.35 8.63 -5.21
C LEU A 156 -18.76 8.71 -6.63
N MET A 157 -19.61 8.67 -7.65
CA MET A 157 -19.20 8.80 -9.07
C MET A 157 -19.44 10.21 -9.60
N VAL A 158 -19.18 11.20 -8.76
CA VAL A 158 -19.28 12.60 -9.19
C VAL A 158 -18.03 13.04 -9.95
N ARG A 159 -18.24 13.87 -10.96
CA ARG A 159 -17.19 14.42 -11.84
C ARG A 159 -15.98 14.96 -11.06
N GLY A 160 -16.20 15.54 -9.85
CA GLY A 160 -15.13 16.05 -9.00
C GLY A 160 -14.18 14.98 -8.44
N VAL A 161 -14.65 13.77 -8.13
CA VAL A 161 -13.81 12.69 -7.62
C VAL A 161 -12.92 12.13 -8.75
N LEU A 162 -13.48 11.97 -9.95
CA LEU A 162 -12.71 11.58 -11.15
C LEU A 162 -11.68 12.66 -11.52
N TYR A 163 -12.06 13.93 -11.43
CA TYR A 163 -11.17 15.06 -11.73
C TYR A 163 -10.00 15.14 -10.75
N LEU A 164 -10.24 14.98 -9.45
CA LEU A 164 -9.18 14.93 -8.43
C LEU A 164 -8.21 13.76 -8.66
N SER A 165 -8.70 12.60 -9.08
CA SER A 165 -7.85 11.45 -9.37
C SER A 165 -7.00 11.61 -10.65
N LEU A 166 -7.39 12.48 -11.58
CA LEU A 166 -6.71 12.68 -12.86
C LEU A 166 -5.76 13.89 -12.89
N ILE A 167 -5.92 14.87 -11.99
CA ILE A 167 -5.07 16.08 -11.96
C ILE A 167 -3.82 15.93 -11.10
N HIS A 168 -3.84 15.02 -10.15
CA HIS A 168 -2.73 14.83 -9.20
C HIS A 168 -1.94 13.55 -9.48
N ILE A 169 -2.01 13.07 -10.73
CA ILE A 169 -1.25 11.90 -11.23
C ILE A 169 -0.29 12.36 -12.31
#